data_45e93062927af1f5e7c11d68a9b87dd7
#
_entry.id   45e93062927af1f5e7c11d68a9b87dd7
#
_cell.length_a   1.000
_cell.length_b   1.000
_cell.length_c   1.000
_cell.angle_alpha   90.00
_cell.angle_beta   90.00
_cell.angle_gamma   90.00
#
_symmetry.space_group_name_H-M   'P 1'
#
loop_
_entity.id
_entity.type
_entity.pdbx_description
1 polymer ?
#
loop_
_entity_poly.entity_id
_entity_poly.type
_entity_poly.pdbx_seq_one_letter_code
_entity_poly.pdbx_strand_id
1 'polypeptide(L)'
;DSSTSRGLGDVYKRQVYKDLFDTKLMGCLVNAPSVIRARFKDLYDNESSLAATDYFYKLSCDSNYIRRQRIKKDMKWTTDTEYGTLDVTINLSKPEKDPKAIAAAKNAKQSAYPKCQLCKENEGYAGRVNHPARENHRIIPVTINNSQWFFQYSPYVYYNEHCIVFNSKHTPMKIERATFGKLLDFVTQFPHYFVGSNADLPIVGGSILSHDHFQGGHYTFAMAKAPIEKEITFKGYEDVEAGIVKWPMSVIRIKSADRDKLIDLADKILLAWRGYTDEEAFIFAETDGEPHNTITPIARRRDGDYELDLVLRNNITTEEHPLGVYHPHAHLHHIKKENIGLIEVMGLAVLPARLKGEMAELRDAILTGKDLHSTETLASHADWALKFMSCLLYTSPSPRDVE
;
A
#
# COMPACT_ATOMS: atom_id res chain seq x y z
N ASP A 1 -13.13 -31.46 15.92
CA ASP A 1 -11.90 -31.29 16.68
C ASP A 1 -11.80 -29.88 17.25
N SER A 2 -12.33 -29.73 18.49
CA SER A 2 -12.43 -28.41 19.16
C SER A 2 -11.11 -27.98 19.86
N SER A 3 -10.05 -28.78 19.81
CA SER A 3 -8.79 -28.51 20.50
C SER A 3 -7.83 -27.57 19.75
N THR A 4 -7.82 -27.63 18.42
CA THR A 4 -6.96 -26.78 17.57
C THR A 4 -7.42 -25.31 17.49
N SER A 5 -8.73 -25.06 17.53
CA SER A 5 -9.26 -23.70 17.48
C SER A 5 -9.08 -22.90 18.78
N ARG A 6 -9.01 -23.58 19.94
CA ARG A 6 -8.67 -22.95 21.25
C ARG A 6 -7.21 -22.53 21.30
N GLY A 7 -6.29 -23.34 20.76
CA GLY A 7 -4.85 -23.05 20.78
C GLY A 7 -4.47 -21.79 20.00
N LEU A 8 -5.04 -21.56 18.81
CA LEU A 8 -4.74 -20.38 17.99
C LEU A 8 -5.26 -19.08 18.62
N GLY A 9 -6.46 -19.09 19.21
CA GLY A 9 -7.01 -17.91 19.90
C GLY A 9 -6.20 -17.51 21.13
N ASP A 10 -5.66 -18.49 21.87
CA ASP A 10 -4.79 -18.24 23.04
C ASP A 10 -3.40 -17.78 22.63
N VAL A 11 -2.84 -18.29 21.54
CA VAL A 11 -1.57 -17.82 20.97
C VAL A 11 -1.67 -16.37 20.51
N TYR A 12 -2.76 -15.98 19.84
CA TYR A 12 -3.00 -14.61 19.40
C TYR A 12 -3.16 -13.65 20.58
N LYS A 13 -3.96 -14.02 21.58
CA LYS A 13 -4.08 -13.24 22.83
C LYS A 13 -2.74 -13.07 23.53
N ARG A 14 -1.94 -14.13 23.63
CA ARG A 14 -0.58 -14.07 24.20
C ARG A 14 0.32 -13.12 23.40
N GLN A 15 0.22 -13.12 22.07
CA GLN A 15 1.02 -12.22 21.23
C GLN A 15 0.62 -10.75 21.43
N VAL A 16 -0.66 -10.42 21.51
CA VAL A 16 -1.14 -9.06 21.79
C VAL A 16 -0.61 -8.55 23.12
N TYR A 17 -0.70 -9.36 24.19
CA TYR A 17 -0.18 -8.98 25.52
C TYR A 17 1.35 -8.82 25.53
N LYS A 18 2.07 -9.68 24.81
CA LYS A 18 3.53 -9.52 24.63
C LYS A 18 3.85 -8.20 23.93
N ASP A 19 3.07 -7.84 22.90
CA ASP A 19 3.27 -6.61 22.16
C ASP A 19 2.96 -5.37 23.00
N LEU A 20 1.91 -5.41 23.81
CA LEU A 20 1.59 -4.35 24.78
C LEU A 20 2.74 -4.17 25.79
N PHE A 21 3.24 -5.26 26.37
CA PHE A 21 4.32 -5.22 27.35
C PHE A 21 5.65 -4.74 26.74
N ASP A 22 6.05 -5.32 25.60
CA ASP A 22 7.26 -4.94 24.87
C ASP A 22 7.24 -3.44 24.50
N THR A 23 6.10 -2.96 23.99
CA THR A 23 5.97 -1.56 23.60
C THR A 23 6.05 -0.62 24.81
N LYS A 24 5.47 -1.02 25.95
CA LYS A 24 5.55 -0.26 27.20
C LYS A 24 7.00 -0.17 27.70
N LEU A 25 7.72 -1.30 27.68
CA LEU A 25 9.12 -1.35 28.09
C LEU A 25 9.99 -0.45 27.20
N MET A 26 9.85 -0.60 25.88
CA MET A 26 10.57 0.22 24.89
C MET A 26 10.21 1.71 25.00
N GLY A 27 8.94 2.04 25.31
CA GLY A 27 8.49 3.40 25.53
C GLY A 27 9.23 4.12 26.63
N CYS A 28 9.68 3.41 27.68
CA CYS A 28 10.50 3.99 28.74
C CYS A 28 11.91 4.39 28.29
N LEU A 29 12.40 3.83 27.18
CA LEU A 29 13.74 4.08 26.63
C LEU A 29 13.74 5.13 25.50
N VAL A 30 12.58 5.49 24.99
CA VAL A 30 12.45 6.45 23.88
C VAL A 30 12.24 7.86 24.44
N ASN A 31 13.07 8.79 24.00
CA ASN A 31 12.99 10.18 24.38
C ASN A 31 11.60 10.79 24.13
N ALA A 32 11.29 11.86 24.88
CA ALA A 32 10.06 12.63 24.72
C ALA A 32 9.88 13.14 23.28
N PRO A 33 8.63 13.27 22.78
CA PRO A 33 8.37 13.75 21.42
C PRO A 33 9.07 15.07 21.07
N SER A 34 9.14 16.01 22.03
CA SER A 34 9.81 17.30 21.83
C SER A 34 11.30 17.16 21.52
N VAL A 35 12.00 16.24 22.21
CA VAL A 35 13.44 15.99 22.00
C VAL A 35 13.69 15.39 20.61
N ILE A 36 12.85 14.42 20.21
CA ILE A 36 12.97 13.78 18.89
C ILE A 36 12.70 14.80 17.77
N ARG A 37 11.65 15.61 17.91
CA ARG A 37 11.30 16.67 16.95
C ARG A 37 12.38 17.73 16.83
N ALA A 38 12.96 18.15 17.96
CA ALA A 38 14.05 19.11 17.97
C ALA A 38 15.29 18.57 17.25
N ARG A 39 15.67 17.29 17.49
CA ARG A 39 16.80 16.66 16.81
C ARG A 39 16.53 16.46 15.31
N PHE A 40 15.33 16.04 14.95
CA PHE A 40 14.93 15.92 13.54
C PHE A 40 15.05 17.25 12.82
N LYS A 41 14.51 18.32 13.43
CA LYS A 41 14.58 19.67 12.86
C LYS A 41 16.02 20.18 12.74
N ASP A 42 16.84 19.96 13.75
CA ASP A 42 18.27 20.33 13.71
C ASP A 42 18.99 19.67 12.55
N LEU A 43 18.82 18.36 12.35
CA LEU A 43 19.38 17.63 11.22
C LEU A 43 18.85 18.12 9.88
N TYR A 44 17.54 18.37 9.81
CA TYR A 44 16.90 18.87 8.60
C TYR A 44 17.43 20.25 8.18
N ASP A 45 17.55 21.17 9.13
CA ASP A 45 17.93 22.56 8.87
C ASP A 45 19.46 22.72 8.65
N ASN A 46 20.29 21.93 9.36
CA ASN A 46 21.73 22.14 9.43
C ASN A 46 22.52 21.09 8.63
N GLU A 47 21.91 19.96 8.27
CA GLU A 47 22.59 18.93 7.48
C GLU A 47 21.82 18.67 6.15
N SER A 48 20.72 17.89 6.22
CA SER A 48 19.87 17.61 5.06
C SER A 48 18.55 16.93 5.48
N SER A 49 17.56 16.96 4.58
CA SER A 49 16.34 16.17 4.75
C SER A 49 16.63 14.66 4.82
N LEU A 50 17.65 14.17 4.12
CA LEU A 50 18.09 12.77 4.17
C LEU A 50 18.63 12.42 5.56
N ALA A 51 19.54 13.23 6.12
CA ALA A 51 20.08 12.99 7.47
C ALA A 51 18.96 12.96 8.55
N ALA A 52 17.98 13.83 8.41
CA ALA A 52 16.82 13.85 9.31
C ALA A 52 15.96 12.58 9.21
N THR A 53 15.66 12.11 7.98
CA THR A 53 14.88 10.89 7.76
C THR A 53 15.64 9.64 8.19
N ASP A 54 16.96 9.55 7.92
CA ASP A 54 17.83 8.45 8.36
C ASP A 54 17.82 8.33 9.89
N TYR A 55 17.99 9.46 10.60
CA TYR A 55 17.88 9.49 12.06
C TYR A 55 16.54 8.95 12.53
N PHE A 56 15.43 9.43 11.95
CA PHE A 56 14.08 9.07 12.39
C PHE A 56 13.73 7.61 12.02
N TYR A 57 14.20 7.11 10.88
CA TYR A 57 14.06 5.71 10.51
C TYR A 57 14.85 4.79 11.45
N LYS A 58 16.12 5.15 11.72
CA LYS A 58 16.94 4.42 12.67
C LYS A 58 16.30 4.37 14.05
N LEU A 59 15.78 5.50 14.56
CA LEU A 59 15.05 5.55 15.82
C LEU A 59 13.85 4.61 15.81
N SER A 60 13.06 4.61 14.74
CA SER A 60 11.87 3.77 14.59
C SER A 60 12.21 2.27 14.59
N CYS A 61 13.39 1.92 14.07
CA CYS A 61 13.93 0.55 14.12
C CYS A 61 14.46 0.19 15.52
N ASP A 62 15.27 1.06 16.12
CA ASP A 62 15.96 0.80 17.38
C ASP A 62 15.00 0.79 18.58
N SER A 63 13.92 1.58 18.50
CA SER A 63 12.84 1.56 19.48
C SER A 63 11.91 0.33 19.38
N ASN A 64 12.18 -0.61 18.46
CA ASN A 64 11.33 -1.75 18.15
C ASN A 64 9.90 -1.39 17.73
N TYR A 65 9.68 -0.11 17.30
CA TYR A 65 8.43 0.27 16.65
C TYR A 65 8.31 -0.44 15.30
N ILE A 66 9.39 -0.43 14.51
CA ILE A 66 9.56 -1.30 13.33
C ILE A 66 10.17 -2.62 13.82
N ARG A 67 9.38 -3.66 13.84
CA ARG A 67 9.76 -4.97 14.37
C ARG A 67 10.58 -5.78 13.36
N ARG A 68 11.85 -5.39 13.16
CA ARG A 68 12.77 -5.97 12.16
C ARG A 68 12.83 -7.51 12.20
N GLN A 69 12.78 -8.12 13.40
CA GLN A 69 12.82 -9.59 13.55
C GLN A 69 11.56 -10.29 12.98
N ARG A 70 10.43 -9.59 12.94
CA ARG A 70 9.22 -10.11 12.27
C ARG A 70 9.32 -9.94 10.76
N ILE A 71 9.76 -8.78 10.29
CA ILE A 71 9.91 -8.44 8.88
C ILE A 71 10.92 -9.35 8.18
N LYS A 72 11.98 -9.82 8.87
CA LYS A 72 12.92 -10.80 8.34
C LYS A 72 12.29 -12.14 7.95
N LYS A 73 11.08 -12.43 8.37
CA LYS A 73 10.33 -13.65 8.01
C LYS A 73 9.61 -13.51 6.69
N ASP A 74 9.37 -12.27 6.22
CA ASP A 74 8.70 -12.01 4.96
C ASP A 74 9.48 -12.63 3.80
N MET A 75 8.77 -13.26 2.89
CA MET A 75 9.36 -13.78 1.67
C MET A 75 9.31 -12.68 0.61
N LYS A 76 10.44 -12.49 -0.09
CA LYS A 76 10.56 -11.47 -1.14
C LYS A 76 11.28 -12.04 -2.34
N TRP A 77 10.77 -11.77 -3.52
CA TRP A 77 11.40 -12.11 -4.79
C TRP A 77 10.94 -11.16 -5.89
N THR A 78 11.54 -11.25 -7.04
CA THR A 78 11.16 -10.50 -8.22
C THR A 78 10.66 -11.43 -9.32
N THR A 79 9.83 -10.94 -10.21
CA THR A 79 9.39 -11.65 -11.40
C THR A 79 9.41 -10.71 -12.61
N ASP A 80 9.94 -11.18 -13.73
CA ASP A 80 9.96 -10.43 -14.97
C ASP A 80 8.62 -10.56 -15.69
N THR A 81 8.15 -9.44 -16.21
CA THR A 81 6.91 -9.34 -16.99
C THR A 81 7.13 -8.46 -18.21
N GLU A 82 6.15 -8.39 -19.10
CA GLU A 82 6.16 -7.46 -20.24
C GLU A 82 6.17 -5.97 -19.83
N TYR A 83 5.84 -5.68 -18.57
CA TYR A 83 5.83 -4.34 -17.96
C TYR A 83 7.10 -4.05 -17.15
N GLY A 84 8.08 -4.96 -17.17
CA GLY A 84 9.31 -4.90 -16.40
C GLY A 84 9.31 -5.86 -15.21
N THR A 85 10.35 -5.75 -14.39
CA THR A 85 10.55 -6.59 -13.21
C THR A 85 9.67 -6.10 -12.06
N LEU A 86 8.73 -6.92 -11.61
CA LEU A 86 7.85 -6.65 -10.47
C LEU A 86 8.41 -7.23 -9.19
N ASP A 87 8.19 -6.52 -8.09
CA ASP A 87 8.49 -7.02 -6.75
C ASP A 87 7.29 -7.81 -6.19
N VAL A 88 7.57 -8.95 -5.56
CA VAL A 88 6.55 -9.79 -4.93
C VAL A 88 6.96 -10.08 -3.49
N THR A 89 6.02 -9.98 -2.57
CA THR A 89 6.25 -10.33 -1.16
C THR A 89 5.09 -11.13 -0.58
N ILE A 90 5.40 -12.18 0.19
CA ILE A 90 4.45 -12.77 1.13
C ILE A 90 4.74 -12.17 2.49
N ASN A 91 3.81 -11.35 2.99
CA ASN A 91 3.96 -10.67 4.26
C ASN A 91 3.58 -11.61 5.41
N LEU A 92 4.60 -12.12 6.12
CA LEU A 92 4.44 -12.98 7.29
C LEU A 92 4.48 -12.18 8.60
N SER A 93 4.81 -10.91 8.54
CA SER A 93 4.93 -10.02 9.71
C SER A 93 3.60 -9.38 10.12
N LYS A 94 2.66 -9.23 9.18
CA LYS A 94 1.30 -8.75 9.43
C LYS A 94 0.40 -9.94 9.69
N PRO A 95 -0.15 -10.10 10.93
CA PRO A 95 -1.08 -11.18 11.18
C PRO A 95 -2.34 -10.98 10.33
N GLU A 96 -2.77 -12.04 9.65
CA GLU A 96 -4.11 -12.08 9.06
C GLU A 96 -5.14 -11.89 10.18
N LYS A 97 -6.13 -11.05 9.93
CA LYS A 97 -7.19 -10.85 10.90
C LYS A 97 -8.10 -12.10 10.85
N ASP A 98 -8.06 -12.90 11.90
CA ASP A 98 -9.01 -13.99 12.08
C ASP A 98 -10.46 -13.44 11.99
N PRO A 99 -11.33 -13.98 11.13
CA PRO A 99 -12.72 -13.57 11.03
C PRO A 99 -13.47 -13.58 12.37
N LYS A 100 -13.14 -14.52 13.26
CA LYS A 100 -13.69 -14.58 14.63
C LYS A 100 -13.18 -13.43 15.51
N ALA A 101 -11.90 -13.02 15.34
CA ALA A 101 -11.34 -11.88 16.04
C ALA A 101 -11.93 -10.55 15.51
N ILE A 102 -12.26 -10.47 14.23
CA ILE A 102 -12.97 -9.34 13.63
C ILE A 102 -14.40 -9.24 14.22
N ALA A 103 -15.10 -10.37 14.30
CA ALA A 103 -16.44 -10.43 14.89
C ALA A 103 -16.44 -10.08 16.40
N ALA A 104 -15.46 -10.60 17.15
CA ALA A 104 -15.28 -10.26 18.57
C ALA A 104 -14.92 -8.78 18.77
N ALA A 105 -14.10 -8.20 17.88
CA ALA A 105 -13.78 -6.78 17.90
C ALA A 105 -14.97 -5.87 17.58
N LYS A 106 -15.91 -6.32 16.71
CA LYS A 106 -17.17 -5.61 16.46
C LYS A 106 -18.07 -5.55 17.70
N ASN A 107 -18.06 -6.59 18.52
CA ASN A 107 -18.89 -6.71 19.73
C ASN A 107 -18.19 -6.13 20.99
N ALA A 108 -16.90 -5.78 20.92
CA ALA A 108 -16.20 -5.14 22.01
C ALA A 108 -16.63 -3.68 22.14
N LYS A 109 -16.79 -3.19 23.40
CA LYS A 109 -17.11 -1.80 23.69
C LYS A 109 -16.07 -0.90 22.98
N GLN A 110 -16.49 -0.23 21.93
CA GLN A 110 -15.64 0.59 21.09
C GLN A 110 -15.29 1.88 21.85
N SER A 111 -14.01 2.09 22.14
CA SER A 111 -13.53 3.40 22.56
C SER A 111 -13.36 4.25 21.30
N ALA A 112 -13.93 5.46 21.32
CA ALA A 112 -13.74 6.46 20.26
C ALA A 112 -12.34 7.12 20.29
N TYR A 113 -11.41 6.64 21.12
CA TYR A 113 -10.07 7.21 21.30
C TYR A 113 -8.97 6.13 21.25
N PRO A 114 -7.93 6.31 20.42
CA PRO A 114 -7.89 7.21 19.26
C PRO A 114 -8.97 6.82 18.23
N LYS A 115 -9.47 7.79 17.44
CA LYS A 115 -10.54 7.52 16.45
C LYS A 115 -10.14 6.49 15.38
N CYS A 116 -8.87 6.54 14.94
CA CYS A 116 -8.30 5.53 14.03
C CYS A 116 -6.80 5.37 14.28
N GLN A 117 -6.16 4.43 13.56
CA GLN A 117 -4.73 4.15 13.72
C GLN A 117 -3.79 5.24 13.19
N LEU A 118 -4.31 6.22 12.44
CA LEU A 118 -3.54 7.35 11.89
C LEU A 118 -3.70 8.64 12.70
N CYS A 119 -4.59 8.67 13.71
CA CYS A 119 -4.73 9.86 14.54
C CYS A 119 -3.45 10.14 15.33
N LYS A 120 -3.08 11.43 15.44
CA LYS A 120 -1.88 11.87 16.19
C LYS A 120 -1.87 11.41 17.66
N GLU A 121 -3.04 11.15 18.22
CA GLU A 121 -3.24 10.62 19.57
C GLU A 121 -2.69 9.20 19.74
N ASN A 122 -2.26 8.56 18.68
CA ASN A 122 -1.52 7.28 18.75
C ASN A 122 -0.06 7.48 19.24
N GLU A 123 0.53 8.67 19.09
CA GLU A 123 1.87 8.92 19.62
C GLU A 123 1.90 8.72 21.15
N GLY A 124 2.69 7.77 21.61
CA GLY A 124 2.78 7.43 23.03
C GLY A 124 1.58 6.67 23.62
N TYR A 125 0.64 6.21 22.78
CA TYR A 125 -0.55 5.53 23.26
C TYR A 125 -0.24 4.11 23.81
N ALA A 126 -0.75 3.84 25.03
CA ALA A 126 -0.49 2.55 25.71
C ALA A 126 -1.07 1.32 24.99
N GLY A 127 -2.06 1.54 24.13
CA GLY A 127 -2.73 0.44 23.43
C GLY A 127 -3.77 -0.28 24.30
N ARG A 128 -4.43 -1.24 23.66
CA ARG A 128 -5.38 -2.18 24.27
C ARG A 128 -5.53 -3.41 23.36
N VAL A 129 -6.27 -4.42 23.79
CA VAL A 129 -6.40 -5.69 23.05
C VAL A 129 -6.86 -5.50 21.59
N ASN A 130 -7.71 -4.52 21.31
CA ASN A 130 -8.24 -4.22 19.98
C ASN A 130 -7.65 -2.95 19.33
N HIS A 131 -6.60 -2.36 19.92
CA HIS A 131 -5.90 -1.21 19.33
C HIS A 131 -4.41 -1.28 19.67
N PRO A 132 -3.50 -1.17 18.69
CA PRO A 132 -2.07 -1.37 18.91
C PRO A 132 -1.48 -0.40 19.94
N ALA A 133 -0.55 -0.88 20.77
CA ALA A 133 0.30 -0.03 21.59
C ALA A 133 1.28 0.77 20.72
N ARG A 134 1.54 2.02 21.12
CA ARG A 134 2.37 2.99 20.42
C ARG A 134 3.25 3.83 21.35
N GLU A 135 3.57 3.35 22.56
CA GLU A 135 4.37 4.07 23.55
C GLU A 135 5.78 4.40 23.02
N ASN A 136 6.33 3.53 22.15
CA ASN A 136 7.62 3.70 21.47
C ASN A 136 7.50 4.40 20.10
N HIS A 137 6.30 4.82 19.71
CA HIS A 137 6.04 5.51 18.44
C HIS A 137 6.18 7.02 18.59
N ARG A 138 6.79 7.65 17.56
CA ARG A 138 6.92 9.10 17.44
C ARG A 138 6.46 9.57 16.08
N ILE A 139 6.03 10.82 15.99
CA ILE A 139 5.59 11.47 14.76
C ILE A 139 6.30 12.81 14.58
N ILE A 140 6.62 13.15 13.35
CA ILE A 140 7.27 14.41 12.99
C ILE A 140 6.24 15.38 12.39
N PRO A 141 6.10 16.60 12.91
CA PRO A 141 5.25 17.61 12.29
C PRO A 141 5.83 18.07 10.96
N VAL A 142 5.01 18.14 9.93
CA VAL A 142 5.33 18.68 8.60
C VAL A 142 4.25 19.67 8.17
N THR A 143 4.62 20.64 7.35
CA THR A 143 3.67 21.62 6.80
C THR A 143 3.32 21.21 5.37
N ILE A 144 2.05 20.91 5.13
CA ILE A 144 1.52 20.53 3.84
C ILE A 144 0.34 21.44 3.51
N ASN A 145 0.37 22.10 2.36
CA ASN A 145 -0.65 23.06 1.93
C ASN A 145 -1.02 24.08 3.04
N ASN A 146 0.00 24.70 3.60
CA ASN A 146 -0.10 25.67 4.70
C ASN A 146 -0.88 25.17 5.94
N SER A 147 -0.96 23.87 6.13
CA SER A 147 -1.62 23.23 7.28
C SER A 147 -0.71 22.22 7.96
N GLN A 148 -1.02 21.89 9.20
CA GLN A 148 -0.23 20.94 9.95
C GLN A 148 -0.61 19.51 9.59
N TRP A 149 0.40 18.73 9.21
CA TRP A 149 0.39 17.30 8.98
C TRP A 149 1.45 16.64 9.85
N PHE A 150 1.45 15.31 9.84
CA PHE A 150 2.47 14.53 10.52
C PHE A 150 3.04 13.47 9.59
N PHE A 151 4.31 13.18 9.80
CA PHE A 151 5.06 12.14 9.13
C PHE A 151 5.41 11.05 10.14
N GLN A 152 5.22 9.79 9.77
CA GLN A 152 5.59 8.61 10.55
C GLN A 152 6.02 7.47 9.63
N TYR A 153 6.83 6.54 10.13
CA TYR A 153 7.06 5.28 9.43
C TYR A 153 5.94 4.29 9.70
N SER A 154 5.70 3.40 8.73
CA SER A 154 4.80 2.26 8.91
C SER A 154 5.52 1.14 9.67
N PRO A 155 4.91 0.54 10.69
CA PRO A 155 5.49 -0.63 11.34
C PRO A 155 5.49 -1.88 10.43
N TYR A 156 4.73 -1.85 9.33
CA TYR A 156 4.66 -2.88 8.30
C TYR A 156 5.50 -2.45 7.10
N VAL A 157 6.80 -2.64 7.15
CA VAL A 157 7.73 -2.17 6.10
C VAL A 157 7.58 -3.05 4.86
N TYR A 158 6.66 -2.69 3.98
CA TYR A 158 6.48 -3.38 2.69
C TYR A 158 7.65 -3.12 1.74
N TYR A 159 8.21 -1.91 1.79
CA TYR A 159 9.38 -1.45 1.03
C TYR A 159 10.23 -0.53 1.90
N ASN A 160 11.41 -0.14 1.40
CA ASN A 160 12.36 0.66 2.19
C ASN A 160 11.74 1.98 2.64
N GLU A 161 11.89 2.25 3.94
CA GLU A 161 11.42 3.48 4.60
C GLU A 161 9.94 3.81 4.35
N HIS A 162 9.09 2.75 4.25
CA HIS A 162 7.65 2.91 4.09
C HIS A 162 7.09 3.85 5.15
N CYS A 163 6.58 4.98 4.72
CA CYS A 163 6.06 6.04 5.59
C CYS A 163 4.61 6.39 5.30
N ILE A 164 3.99 7.07 6.25
CA ILE A 164 2.64 7.62 6.14
C ILE A 164 2.70 9.09 6.53
N VAL A 165 2.13 9.93 5.67
CA VAL A 165 1.95 11.36 5.90
C VAL A 165 0.47 11.61 6.08
N PHE A 166 0.04 12.12 7.22
CA PHE A 166 -1.38 12.20 7.56
C PHE A 166 -1.78 13.55 8.12
N ASN A 167 -3.01 13.95 7.83
CA ASN A 167 -3.58 15.20 8.30
C ASN A 167 -3.67 15.21 9.84
N SER A 168 -3.35 16.34 10.46
CA SER A 168 -3.52 16.52 11.93
C SER A 168 -4.96 16.42 12.39
N LYS A 169 -5.92 16.61 11.48
CA LYS A 169 -7.37 16.50 11.70
C LYS A 169 -7.89 15.20 11.12
N HIS A 170 -8.78 14.52 11.82
CA HIS A 170 -9.45 13.32 11.32
C HIS A 170 -10.56 13.74 10.36
N THR A 171 -10.19 13.93 9.08
CA THR A 171 -11.08 14.32 7.99
C THR A 171 -11.01 13.26 6.89
N PRO A 172 -12.12 12.97 6.19
CA PRO A 172 -12.11 12.00 5.09
C PRO A 172 -11.13 12.36 3.98
N MET A 173 -10.62 11.33 3.31
CA MET A 173 -9.83 11.48 2.09
C MET A 173 -10.68 12.05 0.97
N LYS A 174 -10.05 12.88 0.14
CA LYS A 174 -10.63 13.41 -1.07
C LYS A 174 -9.53 13.66 -2.09
N ILE A 175 -9.75 13.20 -3.32
CA ILE A 175 -8.87 13.52 -4.44
C ILE A 175 -9.40 14.77 -5.12
N GLU A 176 -8.65 15.84 -5.05
CA GLU A 176 -8.99 17.15 -5.59
C GLU A 176 -7.71 17.92 -5.95
N ARG A 177 -7.84 19.08 -6.60
CA ARG A 177 -6.71 19.96 -6.95
C ARG A 177 -5.69 20.11 -5.81
N ALA A 178 -6.19 20.34 -4.60
CA ALA A 178 -5.32 20.49 -3.42
C ALA A 178 -4.48 19.24 -3.12
N THR A 179 -4.95 18.05 -3.48
CA THR A 179 -4.21 16.79 -3.26
C THR A 179 -2.90 16.78 -4.04
N PHE A 180 -2.90 17.22 -5.29
CA PHE A 180 -1.68 17.29 -6.09
C PHE A 180 -0.66 18.26 -5.46
N GLY A 181 -1.12 19.43 -5.02
CA GLY A 181 -0.28 20.37 -4.29
C GLY A 181 0.30 19.80 -3.00
N LYS A 182 -0.52 19.07 -2.22
CA LYS A 182 -0.08 18.41 -0.98
C LYS A 182 1.03 17.38 -1.24
N LEU A 183 0.89 16.56 -2.30
CA LEU A 183 1.90 15.56 -2.67
C LEU A 183 3.20 16.25 -3.10
N LEU A 184 3.12 17.30 -3.92
CA LEU A 184 4.29 18.06 -4.36
C LEU A 184 4.97 18.81 -3.20
N ASP A 185 4.24 19.31 -2.21
CA ASP A 185 4.81 19.89 -0.98
C ASP A 185 5.67 18.89 -0.22
N PHE A 186 5.24 17.63 -0.13
CA PHE A 186 5.99 16.61 0.57
C PHE A 186 7.29 16.25 -0.16
N VAL A 187 7.26 16.04 -1.48
CA VAL A 187 8.48 15.72 -2.25
C VAL A 187 9.40 16.94 -2.45
N THR A 188 8.93 18.14 -2.16
CA THR A 188 9.78 19.33 -2.04
C THR A 188 10.60 19.29 -0.76
N GLN A 189 9.95 18.91 0.37
CA GLN A 189 10.62 18.80 1.67
C GLN A 189 11.55 17.57 1.73
N PHE A 190 11.15 16.48 1.09
CA PHE A 190 11.86 15.18 1.10
C PHE A 190 12.07 14.67 -0.34
N PRO A 191 12.99 15.28 -1.11
CA PRO A 191 13.14 15.00 -2.55
C PRO A 191 13.66 13.58 -2.88
N HIS A 192 14.20 12.87 -1.89
CA HIS A 192 14.61 11.47 -1.99
C HIS A 192 13.47 10.48 -1.80
N TYR A 193 12.26 10.95 -1.43
CA TYR A 193 11.05 10.13 -1.27
C TYR A 193 10.11 10.30 -2.47
N PHE A 194 9.34 9.25 -2.73
CA PHE A 194 8.06 9.36 -3.42
C PHE A 194 6.94 9.50 -2.38
N VAL A 195 5.79 9.96 -2.82
CA VAL A 195 4.54 9.95 -2.04
C VAL A 195 3.35 9.78 -2.97
N GLY A 196 2.34 9.01 -2.54
CA GLY A 196 1.11 8.84 -3.30
C GLY A 196 -0.12 8.73 -2.40
N SER A 197 -1.28 8.96 -2.99
CA SER A 197 -2.57 8.80 -2.34
C SER A 197 -3.28 7.55 -2.85
N ASN A 198 -3.94 6.81 -1.96
CA ASN A 198 -4.99 5.91 -2.40
C ASN A 198 -6.12 6.72 -3.05
N ALA A 199 -6.91 6.06 -3.89
CA ALA A 199 -8.14 6.64 -4.41
C ALA A 199 -9.17 6.88 -3.28
N ASP A 200 -10.06 7.83 -3.47
CA ASP A 200 -11.07 8.26 -2.49
C ASP A 200 -12.42 7.54 -2.62
N LEU A 201 -12.57 6.67 -3.61
CA LEU A 201 -13.78 5.87 -3.79
C LEU A 201 -13.62 4.45 -3.24
N PRO A 202 -14.72 3.81 -2.79
CA PRO A 202 -14.73 2.40 -2.38
C PRO A 202 -14.16 1.48 -3.48
N ILE A 203 -13.76 0.26 -3.11
CA ILE A 203 -13.21 -0.79 -4.01
C ILE A 203 -11.80 -0.44 -4.53
N VAL A 204 -11.60 0.77 -5.07
CA VAL A 204 -10.32 1.24 -5.61
C VAL A 204 -9.50 2.06 -4.61
N GLY A 205 -10.08 2.37 -3.45
CA GLY A 205 -9.44 3.11 -2.36
C GLY A 205 -8.71 2.20 -1.37
N GLY A 206 -8.02 2.84 -0.41
CA GLY A 206 -7.35 2.17 0.70
C GLY A 206 -8.30 1.77 1.83
N SER A 207 -7.74 1.15 2.87
CA SER A 207 -8.52 0.65 4.02
C SER A 207 -8.97 1.73 5.01
N ILE A 208 -8.43 2.96 4.95
CA ILE A 208 -8.75 4.07 5.85
C ILE A 208 -9.09 5.29 5.02
N LEU A 209 -10.33 5.34 4.51
CA LEU A 209 -10.83 6.49 3.76
C LEU A 209 -11.30 7.64 4.65
N SER A 210 -11.52 7.38 5.94
CA SER A 210 -12.04 8.36 6.91
C SER A 210 -11.00 9.34 7.44
N HIS A 211 -9.71 9.14 7.12
CA HIS A 211 -8.61 10.01 7.57
C HIS A 211 -7.68 10.32 6.41
N ASP A 212 -7.60 11.59 6.00
CA ASP A 212 -6.78 12.07 4.90
C ASP A 212 -5.30 11.79 5.16
N HIS A 213 -4.69 10.96 4.29
CA HIS A 213 -3.32 10.52 4.43
C HIS A 213 -2.72 10.06 3.10
N PHE A 214 -1.40 10.08 3.03
CA PHE A 214 -0.59 9.60 1.92
C PHE A 214 0.39 8.53 2.38
N GLN A 215 0.84 7.69 1.45
CA GLN A 215 1.91 6.73 1.67
C GLN A 215 3.12 7.12 0.83
N GLY A 216 4.30 7.02 1.41
CA GLY A 216 5.55 7.36 0.75
C GLY A 216 6.71 6.51 1.23
N GLY A 217 7.91 6.85 0.80
CA GLY A 217 9.13 6.18 1.23
C GLY A 217 10.30 6.37 0.27
N HIS A 218 11.45 5.87 0.67
CA HIS A 218 12.68 5.88 -0.12
C HIS A 218 12.77 4.60 -0.96
N TYR A 219 11.95 4.51 -2.01
CA TYR A 219 11.86 3.32 -2.86
C TYR A 219 11.47 3.69 -4.30
N THR A 220 12.00 2.94 -5.27
CA THR A 220 11.69 3.12 -6.69
C THR A 220 10.94 1.89 -7.20
N PHE A 221 9.64 2.03 -7.36
CA PHE A 221 8.76 0.97 -7.84
C PHE A 221 8.92 0.69 -9.34
N ALA A 222 8.45 -0.48 -9.78
CA ALA A 222 8.46 -0.87 -11.19
C ALA A 222 7.74 0.15 -12.08
N MET A 223 6.58 0.65 -11.69
CA MET A 223 5.85 1.67 -12.43
C MET A 223 6.68 2.95 -12.65
N ALA A 224 7.47 3.38 -11.65
CA ALA A 224 8.34 4.55 -11.79
C ALA A 224 9.44 4.36 -12.84
N LYS A 225 9.86 3.11 -13.09
CA LYS A 225 10.88 2.72 -14.09
C LYS A 225 10.27 2.46 -15.47
N ALA A 226 8.95 2.23 -15.54
CA ALA A 226 8.26 1.92 -16.77
C ALA A 226 8.39 3.07 -17.79
N PRO A 227 8.66 2.76 -19.08
CA PRO A 227 8.83 3.77 -20.11
C PRO A 227 7.48 4.41 -20.50
N ILE A 228 7.57 5.55 -21.14
CA ILE A 228 6.44 6.15 -21.86
C ILE A 228 6.22 5.31 -23.14
N GLU A 229 5.00 4.82 -23.30
CA GLU A 229 4.56 4.09 -24.49
C GLU A 229 4.08 5.03 -25.60
N LYS A 230 3.43 6.12 -25.20
CA LYS A 230 2.92 7.14 -26.11
C LYS A 230 3.06 8.53 -25.50
N GLU A 231 3.81 9.40 -26.19
CA GLU A 231 3.89 10.80 -25.82
C GLU A 231 2.57 11.53 -26.10
N ILE A 232 2.21 12.49 -25.24
CA ILE A 232 1.01 13.29 -25.32
C ILE A 232 1.40 14.76 -25.15
N THR A 233 0.84 15.63 -25.96
CA THR A 233 0.93 17.08 -25.74
C THR A 233 -0.43 17.63 -25.35
N PHE A 234 -0.51 18.32 -24.23
CA PHE A 234 -1.72 18.98 -23.77
C PHE A 234 -1.71 20.45 -24.23
N LYS A 235 -2.79 20.85 -24.90
CA LYS A 235 -2.95 22.24 -25.37
C LYS A 235 -2.92 23.21 -24.17
N GLY A 236 -2.01 24.19 -24.25
CA GLY A 236 -1.74 25.16 -23.19
C GLY A 236 -0.75 24.69 -22.12
N TYR A 237 -0.14 23.49 -22.32
CA TYR A 237 0.89 22.88 -21.45
C TYR A 237 1.97 22.22 -22.29
N GLU A 238 2.35 22.84 -23.41
CA GLU A 238 3.30 22.31 -24.39
C GLU A 238 4.72 22.16 -23.82
N ASP A 239 5.00 22.85 -22.72
CA ASP A 239 6.24 22.80 -21.96
C ASP A 239 6.22 21.77 -20.82
N VAL A 240 5.13 21.01 -20.65
CA VAL A 240 5.03 19.89 -19.72
C VAL A 240 5.27 18.59 -20.48
N GLU A 241 6.29 17.83 -20.09
CA GLU A 241 6.49 16.48 -20.61
C GLU A 241 5.32 15.59 -20.14
N ALA A 242 4.64 14.94 -21.09
CA ALA A 242 3.50 14.09 -20.78
C ALA A 242 3.43 12.85 -21.66
N GLY A 243 2.92 11.73 -21.11
CA GLY A 243 2.74 10.51 -21.88
C GLY A 243 1.97 9.42 -21.13
N ILE A 244 1.54 8.42 -21.89
CA ILE A 244 0.96 7.18 -21.38
C ILE A 244 2.11 6.25 -20.99
N VAL A 245 2.10 5.77 -19.76
CA VAL A 245 3.12 4.82 -19.26
C VAL A 245 2.79 3.41 -19.76
N LYS A 246 3.78 2.65 -20.21
CA LYS A 246 3.63 1.22 -20.51
C LYS A 246 3.42 0.44 -19.22
N TRP A 247 2.17 0.31 -18.82
CA TRP A 247 1.76 -0.28 -17.55
C TRP A 247 0.44 -1.03 -17.71
N PRO A 248 0.14 -2.08 -16.91
CA PRO A 248 -1.12 -2.82 -17.03
C PRO A 248 -2.37 -2.01 -16.65
N MET A 249 -2.18 -0.81 -16.11
CA MET A 249 -3.24 0.14 -15.78
C MET A 249 -3.06 1.41 -16.60
N SER A 250 -4.14 2.16 -16.81
CA SER A 250 -4.09 3.44 -17.54
C SER A 250 -3.41 4.50 -16.66
N VAL A 251 -2.18 4.87 -17.01
CA VAL A 251 -1.36 5.84 -16.27
C VAL A 251 -0.94 6.97 -17.19
N ILE A 252 -1.28 8.19 -16.82
CA ILE A 252 -0.76 9.41 -17.45
C ILE A 252 0.37 9.94 -16.57
N ARG A 253 1.60 9.98 -17.10
CA ARG A 253 2.74 10.64 -16.45
C ARG A 253 2.89 12.04 -16.97
N ILE A 254 3.06 13.00 -16.06
CA ILE A 254 3.35 14.40 -16.38
C ILE A 254 4.57 14.85 -15.57
N LYS A 255 5.48 15.62 -16.21
CA LYS A 255 6.73 16.08 -15.59
C LYS A 255 7.02 17.53 -15.98
N SER A 256 7.41 18.35 -15.02
CA SER A 256 7.83 19.75 -15.22
C SER A 256 8.60 20.29 -14.02
N ALA A 257 9.47 21.27 -14.25
CA ALA A 257 10.04 22.09 -13.19
C ALA A 257 8.99 23.01 -12.54
N ASP A 258 7.95 23.39 -13.30
CA ASP A 258 6.86 24.28 -12.85
C ASP A 258 5.80 23.49 -12.08
N ARG A 259 5.85 23.62 -10.76
CA ARG A 259 4.94 22.96 -9.83
C ARG A 259 3.47 23.34 -10.07
N ASP A 260 3.21 24.62 -10.30
CA ASP A 260 1.83 25.11 -10.39
C ASP A 260 1.16 24.68 -11.70
N LYS A 261 1.94 24.62 -12.78
CA LYS A 261 1.48 24.04 -14.07
C LYS A 261 1.12 22.55 -13.92
N LEU A 262 1.95 21.77 -13.17
CA LEU A 262 1.63 20.36 -12.91
C LEU A 262 0.34 20.20 -12.13
N ILE A 263 0.10 21.04 -11.11
CA ILE A 263 -1.14 21.02 -10.33
C ILE A 263 -2.35 21.35 -11.23
N ASP A 264 -2.23 22.38 -12.06
CA ASP A 264 -3.30 22.79 -12.97
C ASP A 264 -3.63 21.72 -14.00
N LEU A 265 -2.60 21.10 -14.60
CA LEU A 265 -2.81 20.04 -15.58
C LEU A 265 -3.36 18.76 -14.92
N ALA A 266 -2.86 18.38 -13.75
CA ALA A 266 -3.35 17.22 -13.00
C ALA A 266 -4.83 17.39 -12.60
N ASP A 267 -5.24 18.59 -12.18
CA ASP A 267 -6.64 18.91 -11.87
C ASP A 267 -7.52 18.84 -13.11
N LYS A 268 -7.04 19.40 -14.23
CA LYS A 268 -7.74 19.32 -15.52
C LYS A 268 -7.96 17.87 -15.97
N ILE A 269 -6.94 17.02 -15.83
CA ILE A 269 -7.04 15.57 -16.13
C ILE A 269 -8.04 14.90 -15.18
N LEU A 270 -7.98 15.19 -13.88
CA LEU A 270 -8.93 14.65 -12.89
C LEU A 270 -10.37 15.00 -13.23
N LEU A 271 -10.65 16.28 -13.53
CA LEU A 271 -11.99 16.74 -13.85
C LEU A 271 -12.51 16.13 -15.16
N ALA A 272 -11.65 16.03 -16.18
CA ALA A 272 -11.99 15.36 -17.43
C ALA A 272 -12.29 13.87 -17.20
N TRP A 273 -11.47 13.17 -16.41
CA TRP A 273 -11.68 11.76 -16.10
C TRP A 273 -12.97 11.54 -15.28
N ARG A 274 -13.26 12.39 -14.31
CA ARG A 274 -14.48 12.27 -13.49
C ARG A 274 -15.76 12.35 -14.32
N GLY A 275 -15.77 13.12 -15.41
CA GLY A 275 -16.91 13.21 -16.31
C GLY A 275 -16.85 12.29 -17.52
N TYR A 276 -15.85 11.42 -17.62
CA TYR A 276 -15.63 10.59 -18.80
C TYR A 276 -16.51 9.33 -18.78
N THR A 277 -17.24 9.12 -19.88
CA THR A 277 -18.02 7.90 -20.15
C THR A 277 -17.60 7.33 -21.50
N ASP A 278 -17.38 6.03 -21.55
CA ASP A 278 -17.10 5.24 -22.75
C ASP A 278 -17.84 3.91 -22.63
N GLU A 279 -18.99 3.83 -23.26
CA GLU A 279 -19.88 2.67 -23.19
C GLU A 279 -19.25 1.42 -23.80
N GLU A 280 -18.44 1.57 -24.84
CA GLU A 280 -17.75 0.44 -25.51
C GLU A 280 -16.72 -0.20 -24.56
N ALA A 281 -16.04 0.61 -23.76
CA ALA A 281 -15.10 0.14 -22.74
C ALA A 281 -15.79 -0.15 -21.38
N PHE A 282 -17.12 -0.03 -21.29
CA PHE A 282 -17.87 -0.15 -20.04
C PHE A 282 -17.40 0.81 -18.94
N ILE A 283 -16.96 2.00 -19.32
CA ILE A 283 -16.58 3.08 -18.41
C ILE A 283 -17.75 4.03 -18.29
N PHE A 284 -18.29 4.18 -17.09
CA PHE A 284 -19.34 5.15 -16.80
C PHE A 284 -18.82 6.10 -15.71
N ALA A 285 -19.05 7.41 -15.93
CA ALA A 285 -18.67 8.44 -14.96
C ALA A 285 -19.43 8.26 -13.64
N GLU A 286 -20.73 7.93 -13.76
CA GLU A 286 -21.61 7.70 -12.62
C GLU A 286 -22.76 6.74 -12.99
N THR A 287 -23.38 6.14 -11.98
CA THR A 287 -24.62 5.35 -12.10
C THR A 287 -25.53 5.74 -10.93
N ASP A 288 -26.76 6.16 -11.25
CA ASP A 288 -27.75 6.62 -10.25
C ASP A 288 -27.22 7.73 -9.32
N GLY A 289 -26.33 8.59 -9.82
CA GLY A 289 -25.70 9.68 -9.07
C GLY A 289 -24.48 9.28 -8.23
N GLU A 290 -24.09 8.01 -8.25
CA GLU A 290 -22.88 7.53 -7.57
C GLU A 290 -21.68 7.59 -8.53
N PRO A 291 -20.59 8.33 -8.19
CA PRO A 291 -19.43 8.47 -9.06
C PRO A 291 -18.57 7.20 -9.09
N HIS A 292 -17.99 6.90 -10.26
CA HIS A 292 -17.13 5.76 -10.47
C HIS A 292 -15.67 6.12 -10.77
N ASN A 293 -15.43 7.28 -11.37
CA ASN A 293 -14.11 7.69 -11.80
C ASN A 293 -13.34 8.48 -10.73
N THR A 294 -12.10 8.08 -10.49
CA THR A 294 -11.17 8.79 -9.61
C THR A 294 -9.72 8.53 -10.06
N ILE A 295 -8.75 9.12 -9.38
CA ILE A 295 -7.32 8.96 -9.66
C ILE A 295 -6.59 8.47 -8.41
N THR A 296 -5.60 7.60 -8.61
CA THR A 296 -4.54 7.30 -7.64
C THR A 296 -3.30 8.09 -8.07
N PRO A 297 -3.00 9.25 -7.44
CA PRO A 297 -1.87 10.10 -7.81
C PRO A 297 -0.60 9.71 -7.05
N ILE A 298 0.54 9.70 -7.74
CA ILE A 298 1.86 9.45 -7.17
C ILE A 298 2.83 10.56 -7.60
N ALA A 299 3.52 11.15 -6.63
CA ALA A 299 4.49 12.23 -6.85
C ALA A 299 5.91 11.79 -6.51
N ARG A 300 6.88 12.29 -7.25
CA ARG A 300 8.31 12.16 -6.96
C ARG A 300 9.11 13.29 -7.59
N ARG A 301 10.39 13.40 -7.18
CA ARG A 301 11.38 14.20 -7.90
C ARG A 301 12.13 13.30 -8.88
N ARG A 302 12.32 13.77 -10.11
CA ARG A 302 13.12 13.09 -11.13
C ARG A 302 13.99 14.12 -11.86
N ASP A 303 15.30 13.94 -11.82
CA ASP A 303 16.28 14.80 -12.50
C ASP A 303 16.13 16.29 -12.16
N GLY A 304 15.70 16.59 -10.93
CA GLY A 304 15.46 17.96 -10.48
C GLY A 304 14.02 18.46 -10.69
N ASP A 305 13.23 17.82 -11.53
CA ASP A 305 11.84 18.19 -11.82
C ASP A 305 10.84 17.48 -10.91
N TYR A 306 9.62 17.98 -10.90
CA TYR A 306 8.46 17.29 -10.33
C TYR A 306 7.87 16.32 -11.34
N GLU A 307 7.51 15.12 -10.90
CA GLU A 307 6.83 14.11 -11.71
C GLU A 307 5.60 13.61 -10.98
N LEU A 308 4.47 13.54 -11.69
CA LEU A 308 3.22 12.95 -11.24
C LEU A 308 2.82 11.79 -12.15
N ASP A 309 2.54 10.63 -11.56
CA ASP A 309 1.79 9.56 -12.22
C ASP A 309 0.33 9.65 -11.78
N LEU A 310 -0.57 9.78 -12.73
CA LEU A 310 -2.01 9.87 -12.54
C LEU A 310 -2.63 8.56 -13.01
N VAL A 311 -2.88 7.63 -12.09
CA VAL A 311 -3.48 6.33 -12.41
C VAL A 311 -4.98 6.47 -12.43
N LEU A 312 -5.59 6.28 -13.59
CA LEU A 312 -7.03 6.37 -13.79
C LEU A 312 -7.71 5.14 -13.17
N ARG A 313 -8.68 5.37 -12.28
CA ARG A 313 -9.40 4.32 -11.57
C ARG A 313 -10.90 4.45 -11.82
N ASN A 314 -11.56 3.30 -11.89
CA ASN A 314 -13.02 3.21 -11.96
C ASN A 314 -13.48 2.07 -11.05
N ASN A 315 -14.53 2.30 -10.24
CA ASN A 315 -15.03 1.35 -9.25
C ASN A 315 -16.37 0.70 -9.61
N ILE A 316 -16.80 0.81 -10.87
CA ILE A 316 -18.08 0.25 -11.30
C ILE A 316 -18.16 -1.25 -11.03
N THR A 317 -19.31 -1.69 -10.58
CA THR A 317 -19.60 -3.10 -10.27
C THR A 317 -20.75 -3.61 -11.13
N THR A 318 -20.81 -4.94 -11.30
CA THR A 318 -21.93 -5.65 -11.88
C THR A 318 -22.27 -6.85 -10.98
N GLU A 319 -23.39 -7.53 -11.26
CA GLU A 319 -23.71 -8.80 -10.55
C GLU A 319 -22.60 -9.85 -10.76
N GLU A 320 -21.99 -9.90 -11.94
CA GLU A 320 -20.88 -10.80 -12.27
C GLU A 320 -19.58 -10.37 -11.56
N HIS A 321 -19.34 -9.06 -11.43
CA HIS A 321 -18.13 -8.47 -10.84
C HIS A 321 -18.45 -7.57 -9.64
N PRO A 322 -18.91 -8.13 -8.51
CA PRO A 322 -19.34 -7.35 -7.35
C PRO A 322 -18.18 -6.67 -6.59
N LEU A 323 -16.93 -7.02 -6.90
CA LEU A 323 -15.73 -6.37 -6.37
C LEU A 323 -15.07 -5.39 -7.36
N GLY A 324 -15.76 -5.08 -8.46
CA GLY A 324 -15.31 -4.15 -9.50
C GLY A 324 -15.01 -4.83 -10.84
N VAL A 325 -15.50 -4.23 -11.91
CA VAL A 325 -15.25 -4.70 -13.29
C VAL A 325 -13.75 -4.62 -13.62
N TYR A 326 -13.08 -3.58 -13.12
CA TYR A 326 -11.64 -3.33 -13.30
C TYR A 326 -10.77 -3.83 -12.14
N HIS A 327 -11.34 -4.66 -11.25
CA HIS A 327 -10.63 -5.37 -10.20
C HIS A 327 -10.27 -6.79 -10.68
N PRO A 328 -9.23 -7.44 -10.15
CA PRO A 328 -8.99 -8.87 -10.43
C PRO A 328 -10.25 -9.70 -10.19
N HIS A 329 -10.65 -10.49 -11.20
CA HIS A 329 -11.90 -11.23 -11.17
C HIS A 329 -11.85 -12.45 -10.26
N ALA A 330 -13.02 -13.03 -9.94
CA ALA A 330 -13.22 -14.06 -8.93
C ALA A 330 -12.27 -15.27 -9.06
N HIS A 331 -11.92 -15.68 -10.30
CA HIS A 331 -11.00 -16.79 -10.54
C HIS A 331 -9.56 -16.56 -10.04
N LEU A 332 -9.20 -15.31 -9.69
CA LEU A 332 -7.90 -14.94 -9.12
C LEU A 332 -7.96 -14.71 -7.60
N HIS A 333 -9.16 -14.72 -6.99
CA HIS A 333 -9.33 -14.43 -5.57
C HIS A 333 -8.73 -15.48 -4.65
N HIS A 334 -8.47 -16.69 -5.14
CA HIS A 334 -7.72 -17.70 -4.40
C HIS A 334 -6.29 -17.23 -4.07
N ILE A 335 -5.70 -16.33 -4.88
CA ILE A 335 -4.42 -15.69 -4.59
C ILE A 335 -4.62 -14.48 -3.67
N LYS A 336 -5.42 -13.49 -4.11
CA LYS A 336 -5.71 -12.28 -3.33
C LYS A 336 -7.07 -11.71 -3.70
N LYS A 337 -7.91 -11.51 -2.69
CA LYS A 337 -9.28 -10.99 -2.83
C LYS A 337 -9.40 -9.51 -2.46
N GLU A 338 -8.44 -8.98 -1.68
CA GLU A 338 -8.50 -7.61 -1.20
C GLU A 338 -8.38 -6.59 -2.34
N ASN A 339 -8.80 -5.35 -2.05
CA ASN A 339 -8.70 -4.23 -2.97
C ASN A 339 -7.25 -3.98 -3.40
N ILE A 340 -7.07 -3.60 -4.65
CA ILE A 340 -5.77 -3.17 -5.20
C ILE A 340 -5.56 -1.72 -4.80
N GLY A 341 -4.69 -1.51 -3.81
CA GLY A 341 -4.31 -0.21 -3.29
C GLY A 341 -3.08 0.38 -3.97
N LEU A 342 -2.62 1.52 -3.44
CA LEU A 342 -1.48 2.28 -3.97
C LEU A 342 -0.22 1.43 -4.21
N ILE A 343 0.11 0.54 -3.28
CA ILE A 343 1.35 -0.25 -3.30
C ILE A 343 1.33 -1.22 -4.48
N GLU A 344 0.24 -1.95 -4.65
CA GLU A 344 0.08 -2.89 -5.76
C GLU A 344 0.00 -2.16 -7.10
N VAL A 345 -0.68 -1.02 -7.16
CA VAL A 345 -0.73 -0.15 -8.35
C VAL A 345 0.66 0.21 -8.85
N MET A 346 1.61 0.45 -7.95
CA MET A 346 2.98 0.81 -8.29
C MET A 346 3.88 -0.40 -8.66
N GLY A 347 3.38 -1.64 -8.52
CA GLY A 347 4.08 -2.85 -8.96
C GLY A 347 4.75 -3.67 -7.85
N LEU A 348 4.31 -3.53 -6.59
CA LEU A 348 4.69 -4.43 -5.51
C LEU A 348 3.49 -5.31 -5.14
N ALA A 349 3.52 -6.58 -5.51
CA ALA A 349 2.50 -7.54 -5.11
C ALA A 349 2.69 -7.93 -3.63
N VAL A 350 1.75 -7.50 -2.78
CA VAL A 350 1.73 -7.88 -1.36
C VAL A 350 0.73 -9.03 -1.18
N LEU A 351 1.25 -10.24 -1.01
CA LEU A 351 0.47 -11.47 -0.94
C LEU A 351 0.21 -11.89 0.52
N PRO A 352 -0.93 -12.55 0.79
CA PRO A 352 -1.29 -13.00 2.13
C PRO A 352 -0.42 -14.17 2.63
N ALA A 353 -0.21 -14.23 3.96
CA ALA A 353 0.66 -15.20 4.61
C ALA A 353 0.26 -16.67 4.38
N ARG A 354 -1.05 -16.94 4.23
CA ARG A 354 -1.59 -18.31 3.96
C ARG A 354 -0.97 -18.95 2.72
N LEU A 355 -0.66 -18.17 1.69
CA LEU A 355 -0.12 -18.67 0.42
C LEU A 355 1.21 -19.42 0.60
N LYS A 356 2.00 -19.11 1.63
CA LYS A 356 3.22 -19.88 1.91
C LYS A 356 2.94 -21.38 2.14
N GLY A 357 1.91 -21.68 2.94
CA GLY A 357 1.50 -23.06 3.21
C GLY A 357 0.74 -23.68 2.05
N GLU A 358 -0.23 -22.94 1.52
CA GLU A 358 -1.09 -23.38 0.41
C GLU A 358 -0.29 -23.72 -0.84
N MET A 359 0.68 -22.90 -1.23
CA MET A 359 1.54 -23.17 -2.39
C MET A 359 2.52 -24.34 -2.15
N ALA A 360 2.98 -24.54 -0.93
CA ALA A 360 3.77 -25.72 -0.59
C ALA A 360 2.95 -27.01 -0.71
N GLU A 361 1.72 -27.02 -0.18
CA GLU A 361 0.80 -28.17 -0.30
C GLU A 361 0.44 -28.43 -1.76
N LEU A 362 0.17 -27.39 -2.55
CA LEU A 362 -0.13 -27.49 -3.98
C LEU A 362 1.05 -28.10 -4.76
N ARG A 363 2.27 -27.60 -4.52
CA ARG A 363 3.49 -28.15 -5.14
C ARG A 363 3.65 -29.63 -4.82
N ASP A 364 3.50 -30.00 -3.55
CA ASP A 364 3.69 -31.40 -3.12
C ASP A 364 2.58 -32.31 -3.71
N ALA A 365 1.35 -31.82 -3.84
CA ALA A 365 0.26 -32.53 -4.48
C ALA A 365 0.54 -32.75 -5.99
N ILE A 366 1.02 -31.74 -6.70
CA ILE A 366 1.41 -31.87 -8.13
C ILE A 366 2.55 -32.89 -8.28
N LEU A 367 3.61 -32.81 -7.47
CA LEU A 367 4.76 -33.71 -7.57
C LEU A 367 4.43 -35.16 -7.25
N THR A 368 3.46 -35.41 -6.37
CA THR A 368 3.03 -36.76 -5.96
C THR A 368 1.84 -37.29 -6.76
N GLY A 369 1.31 -36.52 -7.71
CA GLY A 369 0.13 -36.90 -8.50
C GLY A 369 -1.16 -36.99 -7.65
N LYS A 370 -1.22 -36.27 -6.54
CA LYS A 370 -2.40 -36.22 -5.66
C LYS A 370 -3.52 -35.44 -6.37
N ASP A 371 -4.77 -35.89 -6.19
CA ASP A 371 -5.92 -35.15 -6.71
C ASP A 371 -6.02 -33.76 -6.08
N LEU A 372 -6.01 -32.72 -6.94
CA LEU A 372 -6.07 -31.32 -6.53
C LEU A 372 -7.43 -30.91 -5.93
N HIS A 373 -8.46 -31.73 -6.09
CA HIS A 373 -9.76 -31.50 -5.45
C HIS A 373 -9.92 -32.27 -4.13
N SER A 374 -8.87 -32.95 -3.65
CA SER A 374 -8.91 -33.80 -2.44
C SER A 374 -9.08 -33.04 -1.13
N THR A 375 -8.76 -31.76 -1.07
CA THR A 375 -8.93 -30.88 0.09
C THR A 375 -9.47 -29.51 -0.34
N GLU A 376 -10.14 -28.78 0.57
CA GLU A 376 -10.66 -27.44 0.28
C GLU A 376 -9.53 -26.46 -0.14
N THR A 377 -8.37 -26.55 0.52
CA THR A 377 -7.18 -25.73 0.20
C THR A 377 -6.72 -25.98 -1.22
N LEU A 378 -6.51 -27.24 -1.62
CA LEU A 378 -6.07 -27.59 -2.97
C LEU A 378 -7.12 -27.22 -4.02
N ALA A 379 -8.39 -27.53 -3.76
CA ALA A 379 -9.50 -27.24 -4.68
C ALA A 379 -9.60 -25.75 -5.03
N SER A 380 -9.30 -24.86 -4.07
CA SER A 380 -9.31 -23.42 -4.31
C SER A 380 -8.28 -22.97 -5.38
N HIS A 381 -7.20 -23.75 -5.59
CA HIS A 381 -6.13 -23.48 -6.55
C HIS A 381 -6.15 -24.41 -7.77
N ALA A 382 -7.02 -25.43 -7.77
CA ALA A 382 -6.97 -26.52 -8.76
C ALA A 382 -7.12 -26.03 -10.20
N ASP A 383 -8.17 -25.27 -10.49
CA ASP A 383 -8.44 -24.78 -11.85
C ASP A 383 -7.31 -23.89 -12.40
N TRP A 384 -6.71 -23.09 -11.53
CA TRP A 384 -5.55 -22.26 -11.87
C TRP A 384 -4.32 -23.14 -12.15
N ALA A 385 -4.02 -24.10 -11.25
CA ALA A 385 -2.87 -24.99 -11.37
C ALA A 385 -2.95 -25.86 -12.63
N LEU A 386 -4.12 -26.43 -12.95
CA LEU A 386 -4.33 -27.26 -14.13
C LEU A 386 -4.02 -26.53 -15.44
N LYS A 387 -4.24 -25.22 -15.53
CA LYS A 387 -3.87 -24.41 -16.71
C LYS A 387 -2.36 -24.36 -16.95
N PHE A 388 -1.53 -24.47 -15.91
CA PHE A 388 -0.08 -24.39 -16.01
C PHE A 388 0.61 -25.75 -16.00
N MET A 389 -0.06 -26.81 -15.53
CA MET A 389 0.56 -28.13 -15.44
C MET A 389 1.02 -28.66 -16.81
N SER A 390 0.28 -28.38 -17.88
CA SER A 390 0.69 -28.74 -19.22
C SER A 390 2.00 -28.06 -19.65
N CYS A 391 2.19 -26.79 -19.26
CA CYS A 391 3.42 -26.04 -19.54
C CYS A 391 4.58 -26.53 -18.68
N LEU A 392 4.35 -26.84 -17.40
CA LEU A 392 5.39 -27.33 -16.48
C LEU A 392 5.94 -28.70 -16.88
N LEU A 393 5.12 -29.58 -17.45
CA LEU A 393 5.54 -30.91 -17.95
C LEU A 393 6.50 -30.80 -19.13
N TYR A 394 6.45 -29.70 -19.90
CA TYR A 394 7.35 -29.46 -21.04
C TYR A 394 8.63 -28.69 -20.67
N THR A 395 8.66 -28.01 -19.55
CA THR A 395 9.79 -27.15 -19.12
C THR A 395 10.60 -27.71 -17.97
N SER A 396 10.10 -28.73 -17.26
CA SER A 396 10.88 -29.44 -16.24
C SER A 396 11.81 -30.44 -16.93
N PRO A 397 13.12 -30.40 -16.64
CA PRO A 397 14.01 -31.45 -17.12
C PRO A 397 13.50 -32.82 -16.62
N SER A 398 13.33 -33.74 -17.52
CA SER A 398 12.99 -35.12 -17.17
C SER A 398 14.08 -35.68 -16.26
N PRO A 399 13.76 -36.54 -15.27
CA PRO A 399 14.78 -37.25 -14.50
C PRO A 399 15.74 -38.08 -15.40
N ARG A 400 15.42 -38.24 -16.69
CA ARG A 400 16.29 -38.88 -17.68
C ARG A 400 17.27 -37.93 -18.37
N ASP A 401 17.15 -36.61 -18.18
CA ASP A 401 18.03 -35.61 -18.77
C ASP A 401 19.20 -35.24 -17.84
N VAL A 402 19.40 -36.01 -16.76
CA VAL A 402 20.45 -35.82 -15.74
C VAL A 402 21.38 -37.05 -15.70
N GLU A 403 21.70 -37.65 -16.86
CA GLU A 403 22.81 -38.60 -17.03
C GLU A 403 23.94 -37.99 -17.82
#